data_72bfb03d809823a719c5838a7f229f92
#
_entry.id   72bfb03d809823a719c5838a7f229f92
#
_cell.length_a   1.000
_cell.length_b   1.000
_cell.length_c   1.000
_cell.angle_alpha   90.00
_cell.angle_beta   90.00
_cell.angle_gamma   90.00
#
_symmetry.space_group_name_H-M   'P 1'
#
loop_
_entity.id
_entity.type
_entity.pdbx_description
1 polymer ?
#
loop_
_entity_poly.entity_id
_entity_poly.type
_entity_poly.pdbx_seq_one_letter_code
_entity_poly.pdbx_strand_id
1 'polypeptide(L)'
;MQRRDFLHLAGLGGGAIFSASLAGCATAGRPQDEFYFVQLSDVHWGFQGAPNPDARGTLPKAVEAVNALARPPDFIVFTGDLTHTTDDPVERRRRMAEFRQIAGELKVKTVRFMPGEHDAALDRGTAFKEMFGETYYRFDHRGVHFMALDNVSDRGTTLGADQLAWMQAELARLDPDAPLVVLAHRPLFPLVPKWDWHTRDGDQALALLMPHRNVTVFYGHIHQEHHQLTGHIAHHSARSLMFPLPAPGTADKPLPVAWDPAAPYRGLGWREVEVDGAKAERIEHGVSAA
;
A
#
# COMPACT_ATOMS: atom_id res chain seq x y z
N MET A 1 5.92 -7.38 -29.08
CA MET A 1 6.95 -6.77 -29.94
C MET A 1 8.04 -6.25 -29.03
N GLN A 2 9.24 -6.77 -29.15
CA GLN A 2 10.34 -6.45 -28.22
C GLN A 2 11.02 -5.15 -28.64
N ARG A 3 11.53 -4.37 -27.66
CA ARG A 3 12.23 -3.08 -27.82
C ARG A 3 13.47 -3.09 -28.74
N ARG A 4 13.80 -4.19 -29.40
CA ARG A 4 14.97 -4.34 -30.27
C ARG A 4 14.75 -4.00 -31.74
N ASP A 5 13.50 -3.82 -32.19
CA ASP A 5 13.19 -3.64 -33.62
C ASP A 5 13.12 -2.17 -34.08
N PHE A 6 13.40 -1.21 -33.17
CA PHE A 6 13.32 0.22 -33.50
C PHE A 6 14.66 0.85 -33.95
N LEU A 7 15.77 0.12 -33.98
CA LEU A 7 17.10 0.68 -34.28
C LEU A 7 17.65 0.35 -35.67
N HIS A 8 16.88 -0.20 -36.60
CA HIS A 8 17.38 -0.57 -37.93
C HIS A 8 16.78 0.19 -39.14
N LEU A 9 16.11 1.34 -38.91
CA LEU A 9 15.52 2.12 -40.03
C LEU A 9 15.92 3.62 -40.01
N ALA A 10 17.20 3.90 -39.80
CA ALA A 10 17.75 5.24 -40.02
C ALA A 10 19.14 5.15 -40.68
N GLY A 11 19.13 4.87 -41.94
CA GLY A 11 20.29 4.96 -42.81
C GLY A 11 19.88 5.09 -44.26
N LEU A 12 19.93 6.31 -44.77
CA LEU A 12 20.23 6.76 -46.13
C LEU A 12 19.32 7.94 -46.58
N GLY A 13 19.92 9.08 -46.79
CA GLY A 13 19.37 10.15 -47.59
C GLY A 13 19.61 11.56 -47.05
N GLY A 14 20.69 12.17 -47.48
CA GLY A 14 21.22 13.46 -47.07
C GLY A 14 20.38 14.71 -47.33
N GLY A 15 20.86 15.80 -46.72
CA GLY A 15 20.41 17.17 -47.03
C GLY A 15 20.40 18.01 -45.75
N ALA A 16 21.48 18.75 -45.47
CA ALA A 16 21.60 19.67 -44.37
C ALA A 16 20.69 20.90 -44.52
N ILE A 17 20.01 21.26 -43.42
CA ILE A 17 19.74 22.67 -43.06
C ILE A 17 19.79 22.76 -41.55
N PHE A 18 20.84 23.42 -41.02
CA PHE A 18 20.93 23.81 -39.63
C PHE A 18 19.97 24.97 -39.37
N SER A 19 18.90 24.71 -38.66
CA SER A 19 18.15 25.74 -37.94
C SER A 19 18.35 25.47 -36.46
N ALA A 20 19.21 26.26 -35.83
CA ALA A 20 19.36 26.26 -34.38
C ALA A 20 18.07 26.84 -33.76
N SER A 21 17.14 25.97 -33.44
CA SER A 21 16.05 26.31 -32.54
C SER A 21 16.55 26.03 -31.12
N LEU A 22 16.74 27.09 -30.36
CA LEU A 22 16.78 27.01 -28.89
C LEU A 22 15.43 26.49 -28.41
N ALA A 23 15.27 25.16 -28.45
CA ALA A 23 14.20 24.49 -27.76
C ALA A 23 14.57 24.50 -26.27
N GLY A 24 14.02 25.49 -25.54
CA GLY A 24 13.97 25.39 -24.10
C GLY A 24 13.40 24.02 -23.73
N CYS A 25 14.00 23.35 -22.75
CA CYS A 25 13.41 22.21 -22.10
C CYS A 25 12.07 22.66 -21.48
N ALA A 26 11.01 22.66 -22.26
CA ALA A 26 9.68 22.62 -21.72
C ALA A 26 9.59 21.25 -21.04
N THR A 27 9.65 21.21 -19.71
CA THR A 27 9.13 20.09 -18.95
C THR A 27 7.70 19.95 -19.41
N ALA A 28 7.43 18.95 -20.25
CA ALA A 28 6.07 18.60 -20.63
C ALA A 28 5.32 18.39 -19.31
N GLY A 29 4.37 19.29 -19.02
CA GLY A 29 3.54 19.16 -17.84
C GLY A 29 2.88 17.79 -17.90
N ARG A 30 2.89 17.06 -16.79
CA ARG A 30 2.21 15.78 -16.65
C ARG A 30 0.76 15.97 -17.07
N PRO A 31 0.14 15.03 -17.81
CA PRO A 31 -1.30 15.04 -18.00
C PRO A 31 -2.00 15.25 -16.64
N GLN A 32 -3.08 16.02 -16.61
CA GLN A 32 -3.73 16.40 -15.33
C GLN A 32 -4.16 15.18 -14.49
N ASP A 33 -4.31 14.04 -15.15
CA ASP A 33 -4.81 12.78 -14.58
C ASP A 33 -3.69 11.82 -14.11
N GLU A 34 -2.42 12.11 -14.41
CA GLU A 34 -1.29 11.31 -13.96
C GLU A 34 -0.80 11.73 -12.57
N PHE A 35 -0.64 10.77 -11.68
CA PHE A 35 -0.03 10.94 -10.36
C PHE A 35 0.60 9.64 -9.89
N TYR A 36 1.36 9.70 -8.81
CA TYR A 36 1.78 8.50 -8.11
C TYR A 36 1.76 8.68 -6.60
N PHE A 37 1.54 7.57 -5.92
CA PHE A 37 1.62 7.51 -4.47
C PHE A 37 2.55 6.39 -4.01
N VAL A 38 2.99 6.47 -2.77
CA VAL A 38 3.80 5.43 -2.14
C VAL A 38 2.93 4.63 -1.18
N GLN A 39 3.00 3.30 -1.27
CA GLN A 39 2.42 2.39 -0.29
C GLN A 39 3.52 1.80 0.60
N LEU A 40 3.37 2.00 1.90
CA LEU A 40 4.15 1.38 2.98
C LEU A 40 3.21 0.51 3.80
N SER A 41 3.66 -0.63 4.32
CA SER A 41 2.81 -1.57 5.05
C SER A 41 3.57 -2.33 6.13
N ASP A 42 2.85 -2.78 7.15
CA ASP A 42 3.33 -3.76 8.13
C ASP A 42 4.68 -3.36 8.76
N VAL A 43 4.68 -2.15 9.34
CA VAL A 43 5.85 -1.54 9.98
C VAL A 43 6.12 -2.18 11.35
N HIS A 44 5.05 -2.51 12.09
CA HIS A 44 5.09 -3.10 13.42
C HIS A 44 6.06 -2.39 14.38
N TRP A 45 6.02 -1.05 14.42
CA TRP A 45 6.87 -0.29 15.32
C TRP A 45 6.75 -0.75 16.76
N GLY A 46 7.88 -1.04 17.40
CA GLY A 46 7.91 -1.62 18.73
C GLY A 46 8.10 -3.14 18.76
N PHE A 47 8.16 -3.81 17.59
CA PHE A 47 8.57 -5.22 17.53
C PHE A 47 10.00 -5.40 18.04
N GLN A 48 10.23 -6.53 18.71
CA GLN A 48 11.55 -6.99 19.13
C GLN A 48 11.58 -8.51 19.01
N GLY A 49 12.47 -9.05 18.19
CA GLY A 49 12.53 -10.48 18.02
C GLY A 49 13.52 -10.95 16.95
N ALA A 50 13.85 -12.23 16.99
CA ALA A 50 14.80 -12.86 16.10
C ALA A 50 14.51 -12.73 14.61
N PRO A 51 13.22 -12.68 14.16
CA PRO A 51 12.92 -12.49 12.74
C PRO A 51 13.40 -11.16 12.14
N ASN A 52 13.57 -10.12 12.95
CA ASN A 52 14.22 -8.88 12.57
C ASN A 52 14.87 -8.20 13.79
N PRO A 53 16.14 -8.46 14.05
CA PRO A 53 16.87 -7.82 15.17
C PRO A 53 17.03 -6.31 15.00
N ASP A 54 16.97 -5.79 13.76
CA ASP A 54 17.04 -4.35 13.41
C ASP A 54 15.67 -3.74 13.08
N ALA A 55 14.62 -4.24 13.70
CA ALA A 55 13.25 -3.79 13.42
C ALA A 55 13.06 -2.26 13.54
N ARG A 56 13.79 -1.61 14.46
CA ARG A 56 13.74 -0.15 14.65
C ARG A 56 14.44 0.64 13.55
N GLY A 57 15.34 0.01 12.79
CA GLY A 57 16.07 0.65 11.70
C GLY A 57 15.29 0.69 10.37
N THR A 58 14.30 -0.17 10.18
CA THR A 58 13.64 -0.35 8.87
C THR A 58 12.73 0.82 8.48
N LEU A 59 11.90 1.33 9.40
CA LEU A 59 11.04 2.49 9.11
C LEU A 59 11.86 3.77 8.79
N PRO A 60 12.88 4.17 9.58
CA PRO A 60 13.74 5.30 9.23
C PRO A 60 14.39 5.16 7.85
N LYS A 61 14.90 3.96 7.50
CA LYS A 61 15.47 3.70 6.18
C LYS A 61 14.44 3.86 5.05
N ALA A 62 13.22 3.38 5.25
CA ALA A 62 12.15 3.55 4.27
C ALA A 62 11.78 5.04 4.11
N VAL A 63 11.69 5.79 5.21
CA VAL A 63 11.44 7.25 5.18
C VAL A 63 12.55 7.98 4.42
N GLU A 64 13.81 7.64 4.68
CA GLU A 64 14.95 8.21 3.98
C GLU A 64 14.89 7.90 2.47
N ALA A 65 14.64 6.64 2.10
CA ALA A 65 14.54 6.21 0.71
C ALA A 65 13.40 6.91 -0.03
N VAL A 66 12.22 7.02 0.57
CA VAL A 66 11.07 7.75 0.01
C VAL A 66 11.41 9.24 -0.14
N ASN A 67 12.10 9.83 0.84
CA ASN A 67 12.53 11.22 0.79
C ASN A 67 13.62 11.50 -0.26
N ALA A 68 14.33 10.47 -0.70
CA ALA A 68 15.38 10.54 -1.73
C ALA A 68 14.85 10.29 -3.15
N LEU A 69 13.57 9.97 -3.32
CA LEU A 69 12.96 9.81 -4.64
C LEU A 69 13.16 11.08 -5.48
N ALA A 70 13.52 10.89 -6.74
CA ALA A 70 13.80 11.99 -7.68
C ALA A 70 12.59 12.94 -7.85
N ARG A 71 11.40 12.40 -7.72
CA ARG A 71 10.13 13.13 -7.74
C ARG A 71 9.36 12.80 -6.46
N PRO A 72 8.89 13.80 -5.70
CA PRO A 72 8.06 13.52 -4.53
C PRO A 72 6.72 12.90 -4.94
N PRO A 73 6.22 11.88 -4.24
CA PRO A 73 4.88 11.35 -4.46
C PRO A 73 3.80 12.39 -4.13
N ASP A 74 2.64 12.27 -4.77
CA ASP A 74 1.49 13.14 -4.49
C ASP A 74 0.98 12.93 -3.04
N PHE A 75 1.01 11.68 -2.58
CA PHE A 75 0.74 11.33 -1.18
C PHE A 75 1.36 9.97 -0.83
N ILE A 76 1.32 9.63 0.44
CA ILE A 76 1.80 8.36 0.98
C ILE A 76 0.65 7.69 1.73
N VAL A 77 0.51 6.36 1.61
CA VAL A 77 -0.43 5.57 2.39
C VAL A 77 0.29 4.47 3.15
N PHE A 78 -0.04 4.33 4.43
CA PHE A 78 0.32 3.18 5.25
C PHE A 78 -0.89 2.27 5.34
N THR A 79 -0.75 1.03 4.87
CA THR A 79 -1.85 0.06 4.77
C THR A 79 -1.95 -0.88 5.97
N GLY A 80 -1.75 -0.34 7.17
CA GLY A 80 -1.97 -1.02 8.44
C GLY A 80 -0.72 -1.63 9.08
N ASP A 81 -0.92 -2.15 10.29
CA ASP A 81 0.11 -2.67 11.20
C ASP A 81 1.28 -1.69 11.37
N LEU A 82 0.89 -0.45 11.71
CA LEU A 82 1.82 0.65 11.98
C LEU A 82 2.70 0.33 13.19
N THR A 83 2.07 -0.26 14.22
CA THR A 83 2.69 -0.62 15.49
C THR A 83 2.50 -2.09 15.82
N HIS A 84 3.40 -2.68 16.57
CA HIS A 84 3.26 -4.04 17.03
C HIS A 84 2.37 -4.12 18.28
N THR A 85 1.54 -5.17 18.36
CA THR A 85 0.59 -5.39 19.45
C THR A 85 1.24 -5.32 20.84
N THR A 86 0.52 -4.71 21.77
CA THR A 86 0.80 -4.75 23.20
C THR A 86 -0.52 -4.63 23.97
N ASP A 87 -0.67 -5.42 25.04
CA ASP A 87 -1.84 -5.36 25.92
C ASP A 87 -1.83 -4.10 26.81
N ASP A 88 -0.65 -3.49 27.04
CA ASP A 88 -0.53 -2.25 27.79
C ASP A 88 -1.06 -1.04 26.95
N PRO A 89 -2.16 -0.39 27.37
CA PRO A 89 -2.73 0.72 26.62
C PRO A 89 -1.86 1.98 26.63
N VAL A 90 -0.95 2.15 27.61
CA VAL A 90 -0.01 3.27 27.66
C VAL A 90 1.10 3.03 26.65
N GLU A 91 1.68 1.83 26.65
CA GLU A 91 2.72 1.42 25.71
C GLU A 91 2.20 1.47 24.26
N ARG A 92 0.93 1.06 24.02
CA ARG A 92 0.31 1.14 22.69
C ARG A 92 0.32 2.57 22.15
N ARG A 93 -0.14 3.54 22.95
CA ARG A 93 -0.15 4.96 22.56
C ARG A 93 1.26 5.52 22.40
N ARG A 94 2.20 5.08 23.22
CA ARG A 94 3.62 5.46 23.11
C ARG A 94 4.19 4.99 21.76
N ARG A 95 3.96 3.72 21.37
CA ARG A 95 4.40 3.19 20.06
C ARG A 95 3.78 3.97 18.91
N MET A 96 2.50 4.27 18.96
CA MET A 96 1.81 5.07 17.94
C MET A 96 2.38 6.48 17.84
N ALA A 97 2.70 7.13 18.97
CA ALA A 97 3.31 8.45 18.99
C ALA A 97 4.72 8.44 18.39
N GLU A 98 5.55 7.45 18.73
CA GLU A 98 6.89 7.28 18.17
C GLU A 98 6.83 7.00 16.66
N PHE A 99 5.96 6.10 16.22
CA PHE A 99 5.73 5.85 14.80
C PHE A 99 5.34 7.13 14.07
N ARG A 100 4.37 7.89 14.62
CA ARG A 100 3.89 9.15 14.03
C ARG A 100 5.01 10.20 13.95
N GLN A 101 5.90 10.25 14.94
CA GLN A 101 7.05 11.15 14.92
C GLN A 101 7.98 10.82 13.75
N ILE A 102 8.34 9.54 13.56
CA ILE A 102 9.22 9.11 12.46
C ILE A 102 8.55 9.30 11.10
N ALA A 103 7.27 8.91 10.96
CA ALA A 103 6.50 9.14 9.74
C ALA A 103 6.36 10.65 9.43
N GLY A 104 6.42 11.52 10.44
CA GLY A 104 6.42 12.97 10.31
C GLY A 104 7.68 13.54 9.65
N GLU A 105 8.77 12.77 9.54
CA GLU A 105 10.00 13.12 8.84
C GLU A 105 9.87 13.00 7.31
N LEU A 106 8.79 12.37 6.83
CA LEU A 106 8.46 12.37 5.40
C LEU A 106 8.30 13.81 4.88
N LYS A 107 8.96 14.13 3.77
CA LYS A 107 8.87 15.44 3.12
C LYS A 107 7.48 15.69 2.56
N VAL A 108 6.82 14.66 2.04
CA VAL A 108 5.43 14.70 1.57
C VAL A 108 4.51 14.79 2.78
N LYS A 109 3.65 15.82 2.82
CA LYS A 109 2.82 16.10 4.00
C LYS A 109 1.45 15.45 3.96
N THR A 110 1.01 15.00 2.79
CA THR A 110 -0.22 14.21 2.66
C THR A 110 0.10 12.75 2.92
N VAL A 111 -0.10 12.32 4.16
CA VAL A 111 0.08 10.93 4.57
C VAL A 111 -1.26 10.40 5.05
N ARG A 112 -1.65 9.23 4.57
CA ARG A 112 -2.88 8.52 4.92
C ARG A 112 -2.54 7.28 5.74
N PHE A 113 -3.28 7.05 6.79
CA PHE A 113 -3.07 5.92 7.68
C PHE A 113 -4.31 5.05 7.73
N MET A 114 -4.10 3.74 7.77
CA MET A 114 -5.12 2.74 8.00
C MET A 114 -4.69 1.86 9.18
N PRO A 115 -5.62 1.31 9.95
CA PRO A 115 -5.28 0.37 10.99
C PRO A 115 -4.96 -1.02 10.41
N GLY A 116 -4.02 -1.73 11.05
CA GLY A 116 -3.92 -3.18 11.01
C GLY A 116 -4.41 -3.78 12.32
N GLU A 117 -4.49 -5.11 12.41
CA GLU A 117 -4.98 -5.78 13.62
C GLU A 117 -4.09 -5.52 14.83
N HIS A 118 -2.79 -5.31 14.62
CA HIS A 118 -1.86 -4.97 15.70
C HIS A 118 -2.11 -3.57 16.27
N ASP A 119 -2.69 -2.67 15.49
CA ASP A 119 -3.05 -1.32 15.92
C ASP A 119 -4.41 -1.26 16.62
N ALA A 120 -5.40 -2.02 16.13
CA ALA A 120 -6.81 -1.73 16.38
C ALA A 120 -7.63 -2.86 17.01
N ALA A 121 -7.23 -4.14 16.88
CA ALA A 121 -8.08 -5.25 17.30
C ALA A 121 -8.34 -5.32 18.81
N LEU A 122 -7.41 -4.85 19.66
CA LEU A 122 -7.53 -4.97 21.11
C LEU A 122 -8.55 -3.98 21.73
N ASP A 123 -8.71 -2.81 21.13
CA ASP A 123 -9.56 -1.74 21.68
C ASP A 123 -10.56 -1.18 20.66
N ARG A 124 -10.83 -1.94 19.59
CA ARG A 124 -11.71 -1.57 18.48
C ARG A 124 -11.32 -0.24 17.83
N GLY A 125 -10.02 -0.03 17.67
CA GLY A 125 -9.47 1.15 17.02
C GLY A 125 -9.50 2.42 17.84
N THR A 126 -9.80 2.37 19.14
CA THR A 126 -9.90 3.58 19.98
C THR A 126 -8.59 4.37 19.99
N ALA A 127 -7.47 3.74 20.32
CA ALA A 127 -6.17 4.40 20.34
C ALA A 127 -5.74 4.87 18.93
N PHE A 128 -6.08 4.09 17.91
CA PHE A 128 -5.82 4.48 16.52
C PHE A 128 -6.57 5.77 16.15
N LYS A 129 -7.88 5.84 16.44
CA LYS A 129 -8.69 7.03 16.16
C LYS A 129 -8.19 8.28 16.88
N GLU A 130 -7.76 8.15 18.11
CA GLU A 130 -7.17 9.25 18.89
C GLU A 130 -5.91 9.81 18.21
N MET A 131 -5.11 8.96 17.58
CA MET A 131 -3.80 9.32 17.04
C MET A 131 -3.83 9.68 15.54
N PHE A 132 -4.62 8.95 14.74
CA PHE A 132 -4.57 8.99 13.27
C PHE A 132 -5.88 9.42 12.63
N GLY A 133 -6.98 9.46 13.34
CA GLY A 133 -8.33 9.78 12.83
C GLY A 133 -9.15 8.54 12.51
N GLU A 134 -10.15 8.68 11.65
CA GLU A 134 -11.10 7.61 11.36
C GLU A 134 -10.42 6.36 10.81
N THR A 135 -10.95 5.18 11.16
CA THR A 135 -10.41 3.88 10.76
C THR A 135 -10.83 3.48 9.34
N TYR A 136 -11.97 4.01 8.87
CA TYR A 136 -12.38 3.89 7.46
C TYR A 136 -12.87 5.24 6.96
N TYR A 137 -12.56 5.56 5.70
CA TYR A 137 -12.86 6.87 5.12
C TYR A 137 -12.71 6.81 3.59
N ARG A 138 -13.17 7.88 2.91
CA ARG A 138 -12.90 8.09 1.49
C ARG A 138 -12.14 9.40 1.26
N PHE A 139 -11.46 9.47 0.15
CA PHE A 139 -10.89 10.69 -0.40
C PHE A 139 -10.79 10.58 -1.92
N ASP A 140 -10.67 11.71 -2.58
CA ASP A 140 -10.51 11.77 -4.02
C ASP A 140 -9.17 12.41 -4.35
N HIS A 141 -8.51 11.94 -5.41
CA HIS A 141 -7.30 12.54 -5.90
C HIS A 141 -7.24 12.44 -7.42
N ARG A 142 -7.20 13.60 -8.10
CA ARG A 142 -7.09 13.72 -9.58
C ARG A 142 -8.05 12.80 -10.35
N GLY A 143 -9.32 12.81 -9.98
CA GLY A 143 -10.35 12.01 -10.65
C GLY A 143 -10.39 10.54 -10.27
N VAL A 144 -9.51 10.07 -9.39
CA VAL A 144 -9.54 8.72 -8.82
C VAL A 144 -10.18 8.76 -7.44
N HIS A 145 -11.11 7.85 -7.19
CA HIS A 145 -11.75 7.66 -5.89
C HIS A 145 -10.96 6.66 -5.05
N PHE A 146 -10.81 6.95 -3.78
CA PHE A 146 -10.12 6.09 -2.81
C PHE A 146 -11.06 5.76 -1.65
N MET A 147 -11.14 4.49 -1.29
CA MET A 147 -11.86 4.01 -0.11
C MET A 147 -10.90 3.22 0.78
N ALA A 148 -10.61 3.73 1.98
CA ALA A 148 -9.90 3.02 3.02
C ALA A 148 -10.89 2.26 3.88
N LEU A 149 -10.69 0.96 4.07
CA LEU A 149 -11.59 0.06 4.80
C LEU A 149 -10.94 -0.42 6.09
N ASP A 150 -11.72 -0.48 7.16
CA ASP A 150 -11.33 -1.07 8.44
C ASP A 150 -11.87 -2.51 8.51
N ASN A 151 -11.01 -3.48 8.28
CA ASN A 151 -11.34 -4.90 8.37
C ASN A 151 -10.60 -5.62 9.51
N VAL A 152 -10.20 -4.84 10.54
CA VAL A 152 -9.35 -5.33 11.63
C VAL A 152 -9.80 -4.90 13.03
N SER A 153 -10.49 -3.79 13.17
CA SER A 153 -10.95 -3.29 14.49
C SER A 153 -12.00 -4.20 15.12
N ASP A 154 -12.80 -4.90 14.32
CA ASP A 154 -13.65 -5.97 14.81
C ASP A 154 -12.82 -7.25 15.02
N ARG A 155 -12.91 -7.84 16.22
CA ARG A 155 -12.24 -9.11 16.56
C ARG A 155 -12.65 -10.29 15.68
N GLY A 156 -13.82 -10.18 15.01
CA GLY A 156 -14.27 -11.13 13.99
C GLY A 156 -13.56 -10.99 12.65
N THR A 157 -12.68 -10.00 12.49
CA THR A 157 -12.03 -9.67 11.20
C THR A 157 -13.05 -9.40 10.09
N THR A 158 -14.06 -8.60 10.42
CA THR A 158 -15.13 -8.19 9.52
C THR A 158 -15.10 -6.68 9.28
N LEU A 159 -15.70 -6.24 8.19
CA LEU A 159 -16.06 -4.84 7.96
C LEU A 159 -17.28 -4.48 8.82
N GLY A 160 -18.22 -5.42 8.96
CA GLY A 160 -19.46 -5.24 9.67
C GLY A 160 -20.54 -4.46 8.90
N ALA A 161 -21.78 -4.55 9.39
CA ALA A 161 -22.95 -4.03 8.69
C ALA A 161 -22.90 -2.53 8.44
N ASP A 162 -22.43 -1.75 9.42
CA ASP A 162 -22.39 -0.29 9.33
C ASP A 162 -21.43 0.18 8.24
N GLN A 163 -20.22 -0.43 8.16
CA GLN A 163 -19.25 -0.07 7.14
C GLN A 163 -19.68 -0.57 5.76
N LEU A 164 -20.29 -1.76 5.64
CA LEU A 164 -20.86 -2.23 4.38
C LEU A 164 -21.98 -1.32 3.88
N ALA A 165 -22.85 -0.83 4.76
CA ALA A 165 -23.88 0.14 4.40
C ALA A 165 -23.28 1.49 3.97
N TRP A 166 -22.21 1.95 4.65
CA TRP A 166 -21.46 3.13 4.23
C TRP A 166 -20.81 2.93 2.85
N MET A 167 -20.16 1.78 2.60
CA MET A 167 -19.61 1.45 1.29
C MET A 167 -20.66 1.51 0.19
N GLN A 168 -21.82 0.87 0.43
CA GLN A 168 -22.94 0.88 -0.51
C GLN A 168 -23.40 2.30 -0.83
N ALA A 169 -23.54 3.16 0.19
CA ALA A 169 -23.97 4.53 0.02
C ALA A 169 -22.95 5.39 -0.75
N GLU A 170 -21.66 5.19 -0.49
CA GLU A 170 -20.60 5.92 -1.22
C GLU A 170 -20.48 5.43 -2.67
N LEU A 171 -20.50 4.14 -2.90
CA LEU A 171 -20.42 3.54 -4.24
C LEU A 171 -21.61 3.94 -5.13
N ALA A 172 -22.82 4.06 -4.55
CA ALA A 172 -24.00 4.49 -5.28
C ALA A 172 -23.92 5.93 -5.86
N ARG A 173 -22.93 6.72 -5.41
CA ARG A 173 -22.69 8.08 -5.89
C ARG A 173 -21.65 8.15 -6.99
N LEU A 174 -20.94 7.04 -7.26
CA LEU A 174 -19.87 6.99 -8.23
C LEU A 174 -20.38 6.49 -9.59
N ASP A 175 -19.79 7.00 -10.66
CA ASP A 175 -19.96 6.40 -11.97
C ASP A 175 -19.33 4.98 -11.93
N PRO A 176 -20.03 3.92 -12.41
CA PRO A 176 -19.46 2.58 -12.49
C PRO A 176 -18.17 2.47 -13.32
N ASP A 177 -17.91 3.44 -14.19
CA ASP A 177 -16.67 3.52 -14.98
C ASP A 177 -15.59 4.37 -14.33
N ALA A 178 -15.87 5.06 -13.23
CA ALA A 178 -14.87 5.86 -12.55
C ALA A 178 -13.76 4.96 -11.96
N PRO A 179 -12.49 5.40 -12.00
CA PRO A 179 -11.41 4.67 -11.38
C PRO A 179 -11.56 4.69 -9.84
N LEU A 180 -11.51 3.51 -9.24
CA LEU A 180 -11.67 3.30 -7.80
C LEU A 180 -10.51 2.47 -7.25
N VAL A 181 -9.83 3.02 -6.27
CA VAL A 181 -8.81 2.32 -5.46
C VAL A 181 -9.40 2.02 -4.09
N VAL A 182 -9.39 0.76 -3.71
CA VAL A 182 -9.77 0.30 -2.37
C VAL A 182 -8.50 -0.07 -1.61
N LEU A 183 -8.40 0.43 -0.39
CA LEU A 183 -7.32 0.15 0.53
C LEU A 183 -7.87 -0.67 1.68
N ALA A 184 -7.27 -1.81 1.97
CA ALA A 184 -7.63 -2.68 3.08
C ALA A 184 -6.35 -3.16 3.78
N HIS A 185 -6.41 -3.61 5.04
CA HIS A 185 -5.25 -4.24 5.63
C HIS A 185 -5.20 -5.73 5.28
N ARG A 186 -6.26 -6.46 5.56
CA ARG A 186 -6.37 -7.90 5.25
C ARG A 186 -6.96 -8.14 3.85
N PRO A 187 -6.62 -9.25 3.17
CA PRO A 187 -7.27 -9.61 1.90
C PRO A 187 -8.80 -9.64 2.03
N LEU A 188 -9.51 -9.13 1.01
CA LEU A 188 -10.98 -9.23 0.94
C LEU A 188 -11.45 -10.61 0.48
N PHE A 189 -10.54 -11.52 0.13
CA PHE A 189 -10.80 -12.87 -0.34
C PHE A 189 -10.03 -13.89 0.51
N PRO A 190 -10.48 -15.18 0.57
CA PRO A 190 -9.80 -16.21 1.35
C PRO A 190 -8.53 -16.69 0.62
N LEU A 191 -7.37 -16.10 0.99
CA LEU A 191 -6.09 -16.44 0.37
C LEU A 191 -5.57 -17.80 0.85
N VAL A 192 -5.49 -17.99 2.17
CA VAL A 192 -5.15 -19.27 2.80
C VAL A 192 -6.07 -19.47 3.99
N PRO A 193 -7.22 -20.14 3.84
CA PRO A 193 -8.22 -20.25 4.91
C PRO A 193 -7.68 -20.80 6.22
N LYS A 194 -6.76 -21.76 6.19
CA LYS A 194 -6.13 -22.33 7.38
C LYS A 194 -5.23 -21.33 8.14
N TRP A 195 -4.82 -20.23 7.53
CA TRP A 195 -4.03 -19.17 8.13
C TRP A 195 -4.86 -17.95 8.54
N ASP A 196 -6.19 -18.00 8.34
CA ASP A 196 -7.11 -16.89 8.58
C ASP A 196 -6.73 -15.60 7.80
N TRP A 197 -6.09 -15.75 6.64
CA TRP A 197 -5.70 -14.65 5.76
C TRP A 197 -6.87 -14.23 4.87
N HIS A 198 -7.84 -13.56 5.45
CA HIS A 198 -9.01 -13.03 4.75
C HIS A 198 -9.81 -12.07 5.64
N THR A 199 -10.74 -11.38 5.03
CA THR A 199 -11.83 -10.64 5.68
C THR A 199 -13.06 -11.54 5.63
N ARG A 200 -13.71 -11.81 6.77
CA ARG A 200 -14.78 -12.84 6.84
C ARG A 200 -16.03 -12.50 6.07
N ASP A 201 -16.37 -11.23 5.97
CA ASP A 201 -17.46 -10.68 5.15
C ASP A 201 -16.93 -9.95 3.90
N GLY A 202 -15.72 -10.27 3.49
CA GLY A 202 -15.07 -9.67 2.32
C GLY A 202 -15.79 -9.97 1.00
N ASP A 203 -16.51 -11.09 0.93
CA ASP A 203 -17.40 -11.43 -0.19
C ASP A 203 -18.53 -10.42 -0.37
N GLN A 204 -19.08 -9.88 0.72
CA GLN A 204 -20.10 -8.82 0.66
C GLN A 204 -19.51 -7.51 0.13
N ALA A 205 -18.29 -7.15 0.58
CA ALA A 205 -17.58 -5.99 0.03
C ALA A 205 -17.28 -6.16 -1.46
N LEU A 206 -16.80 -7.34 -1.86
CA LEU A 206 -16.53 -7.66 -3.26
C LEU A 206 -17.81 -7.61 -4.12
N ALA A 207 -18.94 -8.08 -3.60
CA ALA A 207 -20.23 -7.98 -4.27
C ALA A 207 -20.66 -6.52 -4.52
N LEU A 208 -20.39 -5.61 -3.57
CA LEU A 208 -20.63 -4.17 -3.73
C LEU A 208 -19.69 -3.52 -4.77
N LEU A 209 -18.45 -4.00 -4.86
CA LEU A 209 -17.46 -3.50 -5.80
C LEU A 209 -17.65 -4.03 -7.23
N MET A 210 -18.24 -5.20 -7.39
CA MET A 210 -18.36 -5.90 -8.68
C MET A 210 -19.08 -5.09 -9.80
N PRO A 211 -20.07 -4.22 -9.53
CA PRO A 211 -20.65 -3.35 -10.55
C PRO A 211 -19.71 -2.28 -11.09
N HIS A 212 -18.62 -1.94 -10.41
CA HIS A 212 -17.64 -0.92 -10.80
C HIS A 212 -16.54 -1.56 -11.65
N ARG A 213 -16.33 -1.04 -12.86
CA ARG A 213 -15.47 -1.69 -13.86
C ARG A 213 -13.96 -1.48 -13.67
N ASN A 214 -13.57 -0.40 -12.99
CA ASN A 214 -12.18 0.02 -12.83
C ASN A 214 -11.77 0.03 -11.35
N VAL A 215 -11.72 -1.15 -10.73
CA VAL A 215 -11.40 -1.32 -9.31
C VAL A 215 -10.05 -1.99 -9.12
N THR A 216 -9.21 -1.39 -8.30
CA THR A 216 -7.96 -1.98 -7.82
C THR A 216 -7.94 -1.97 -6.29
N VAL A 217 -7.57 -3.09 -5.67
CA VAL A 217 -7.45 -3.23 -4.21
C VAL A 217 -5.99 -3.36 -3.82
N PHE A 218 -5.51 -2.50 -2.91
CA PHE A 218 -4.20 -2.62 -2.28
C PHE A 218 -4.35 -3.04 -0.83
N TYR A 219 -3.50 -3.98 -0.37
CA TYR A 219 -3.58 -4.51 0.98
C TYR A 219 -2.18 -4.84 1.54
N GLY A 220 -2.09 -5.15 2.82
CA GLY A 220 -0.88 -5.53 3.56
C GLY A 220 -0.99 -6.94 4.16
N HIS A 221 -0.74 -7.06 5.47
CA HIS A 221 -1.01 -8.23 6.33
C HIS A 221 -0.17 -9.48 6.03
N ILE A 222 0.04 -9.82 4.77
CA ILE A 222 0.71 -11.08 4.38
C ILE A 222 2.23 -10.91 4.21
N HIS A 223 2.76 -9.71 4.43
CA HIS A 223 4.19 -9.35 4.42
C HIS A 223 4.95 -9.72 3.16
N GLN A 224 4.27 -9.78 2.00
CA GLN A 224 4.87 -10.13 0.72
C GLN A 224 4.05 -9.60 -0.44
N GLU A 225 4.66 -9.53 -1.61
CA GLU A 225 3.94 -9.27 -2.85
C GLU A 225 3.08 -10.48 -3.21
N HIS A 226 1.82 -10.22 -3.47
CA HIS A 226 0.89 -11.20 -4.00
C HIS A 226 -0.13 -10.49 -4.90
N HIS A 227 -0.46 -11.12 -6.00
CA HIS A 227 -1.39 -10.58 -6.99
C HIS A 227 -2.50 -11.59 -7.24
N GLN A 228 -3.75 -11.13 -7.16
CA GLN A 228 -4.95 -11.95 -7.31
C GLN A 228 -6.00 -11.19 -8.13
N LEU A 229 -6.80 -11.91 -8.88
CA LEU A 229 -8.01 -11.39 -9.53
C LEU A 229 -9.26 -12.03 -8.91
N THR A 230 -10.26 -11.20 -8.60
CA THR A 230 -11.61 -11.64 -8.29
C THR A 230 -12.54 -11.05 -9.33
N GLY A 231 -12.91 -11.83 -10.34
CA GLY A 231 -13.52 -11.29 -11.54
C GLY A 231 -12.55 -10.35 -12.26
N HIS A 232 -12.93 -9.08 -12.41
CA HIS A 232 -12.08 -8.03 -12.99
C HIS A 232 -11.34 -7.20 -11.93
N ILE A 233 -11.65 -7.38 -10.65
CA ILE A 233 -11.02 -6.63 -9.55
C ILE A 233 -9.62 -7.17 -9.31
N ALA A 234 -8.61 -6.31 -9.46
CA ALA A 234 -7.23 -6.65 -9.21
C ALA A 234 -6.86 -6.37 -7.74
N HIS A 235 -6.19 -7.32 -7.08
CA HIS A 235 -5.73 -7.21 -5.70
C HIS A 235 -4.22 -7.31 -5.64
N HIS A 236 -3.58 -6.43 -4.87
CA HIS A 236 -2.13 -6.33 -4.76
C HIS A 236 -1.70 -6.10 -3.31
N SER A 237 -0.99 -7.06 -2.70
CA SER A 237 -0.38 -6.86 -1.40
C SER A 237 1.00 -6.22 -1.51
N ALA A 238 1.39 -5.48 -0.46
CA ALA A 238 2.72 -4.91 -0.31
C ALA A 238 3.64 -5.84 0.49
N ARG A 239 4.96 -5.67 0.31
CA ARG A 239 5.97 -6.18 1.24
C ARG A 239 5.84 -5.47 2.58
N SER A 240 6.27 -6.16 3.64
CA SER A 240 6.38 -5.60 4.98
C SER A 240 7.67 -4.80 5.14
N LEU A 241 7.69 -3.87 6.08
CA LEU A 241 8.89 -3.24 6.61
C LEU A 241 9.43 -3.97 7.86
N MET A 242 8.80 -5.10 8.27
CA MET A 242 9.17 -5.80 9.49
C MET A 242 9.93 -7.10 9.25
N PHE A 243 9.29 -8.08 8.67
CA PHE A 243 9.87 -9.38 8.28
C PHE A 243 9.00 -10.02 7.20
N PRO A 244 9.57 -10.85 6.32
CA PRO A 244 8.77 -11.59 5.34
C PRO A 244 8.08 -12.79 6.00
N LEU A 245 6.91 -13.15 5.46
CA LEU A 245 6.19 -14.38 5.76
C LEU A 245 6.34 -15.38 4.60
N PRO A 246 6.13 -16.70 4.82
CA PRO A 246 6.21 -17.68 3.76
C PRO A 246 5.14 -17.45 2.69
N ALA A 247 5.43 -17.84 1.46
CA ALA A 247 4.47 -17.75 0.37
C ALA A 247 3.17 -18.51 0.72
N PRO A 248 2.00 -18.02 0.26
CA PRO A 248 0.71 -18.62 0.60
C PRO A 248 0.68 -20.12 0.38
N GLY A 249 0.34 -20.89 1.42
CA GLY A 249 0.20 -22.34 1.35
C GLY A 249 1.50 -23.16 1.31
N THR A 250 2.69 -22.54 1.37
CA THR A 250 3.98 -23.26 1.30
C THR A 250 4.48 -23.77 2.65
N ALA A 251 3.81 -23.42 3.75
CA ALA A 251 4.11 -23.86 5.10
C ALA A 251 2.84 -24.28 5.85
N ASP A 252 2.99 -24.93 6.99
CA ASP A 252 1.85 -25.28 7.83
C ASP A 252 1.24 -24.07 8.55
N LYS A 253 2.09 -23.10 8.89
CA LYS A 253 1.72 -21.86 9.59
C LYS A 253 2.46 -20.66 8.98
N PRO A 254 1.89 -19.45 9.04
CA PRO A 254 2.54 -18.22 8.58
C PRO A 254 3.56 -17.70 9.59
N LEU A 255 4.57 -18.51 9.92
CA LEU A 255 5.65 -18.07 10.80
C LEU A 255 6.65 -17.22 10.03
N PRO A 256 7.24 -16.17 10.67
CA PRO A 256 8.24 -15.33 10.02
C PRO A 256 9.40 -16.14 9.42
N VAL A 257 9.84 -15.74 8.22
CA VAL A 257 11.05 -16.30 7.62
C VAL A 257 12.24 -15.95 8.49
N ALA A 258 13.13 -16.92 8.68
CA ALA A 258 14.32 -16.71 9.52
C ALA A 258 15.19 -15.56 9.01
N TRP A 259 15.64 -14.72 9.92
CA TRP A 259 16.53 -13.61 9.61
C TRP A 259 17.91 -14.12 9.17
N ASP A 260 18.46 -13.46 8.15
CA ASP A 260 19.77 -13.78 7.58
C ASP A 260 20.70 -12.58 7.75
N PRO A 261 21.77 -12.68 8.56
CA PRO A 261 22.70 -11.58 8.76
C PRO A 261 23.44 -11.16 7.49
N ALA A 262 23.56 -12.07 6.49
CA ALA A 262 24.17 -11.75 5.19
C ALA A 262 23.24 -10.95 4.28
N ALA A 263 21.93 -10.95 4.54
CA ALA A 263 20.93 -10.22 3.80
C ALA A 263 19.81 -9.72 4.74
N PRO A 264 20.11 -8.80 5.66
CA PRO A 264 19.25 -8.44 6.79
C PRO A 264 17.88 -7.86 6.39
N TYR A 265 17.77 -7.30 5.21
CA TYR A 265 16.54 -6.69 4.68
C TYR A 265 15.90 -7.50 3.54
N ARG A 266 16.30 -8.77 3.35
CA ARG A 266 15.73 -9.63 2.31
C ARG A 266 14.22 -9.75 2.49
N GLY A 267 13.46 -9.45 1.42
CA GLY A 267 12.01 -9.54 1.41
C GLY A 267 11.29 -8.34 2.02
N LEU A 268 12.00 -7.37 2.61
CA LEU A 268 11.42 -6.12 3.07
C LEU A 268 11.34 -5.11 1.94
N GLY A 269 10.31 -4.26 1.96
CA GLY A 269 10.17 -3.27 0.90
C GLY A 269 8.91 -2.44 1.00
N TRP A 270 8.75 -1.58 0.00
CA TRP A 270 7.63 -0.68 -0.23
C TRP A 270 7.46 -0.49 -1.74
N ARG A 271 6.39 0.21 -2.17
CA ARG A 271 6.15 0.42 -3.60
C ARG A 271 5.73 1.83 -3.95
N GLU A 272 6.04 2.23 -5.18
CA GLU A 272 5.37 3.31 -5.88
C GLU A 272 4.20 2.73 -6.69
N VAL A 273 3.10 3.47 -6.74
CA VAL A 273 1.94 3.17 -7.58
C VAL A 273 1.72 4.37 -8.49
N GLU A 274 2.07 4.21 -9.75
CA GLU A 274 1.80 5.21 -10.79
C GLU A 274 0.39 5.00 -11.34
N VAL A 275 -0.39 6.07 -11.39
CA VAL A 275 -1.76 6.06 -11.86
C VAL A 275 -1.89 6.93 -13.09
N ASP A 276 -2.41 6.35 -14.17
CA ASP A 276 -2.75 7.02 -15.42
C ASP A 276 -4.21 6.65 -15.78
N GLY A 277 -5.13 7.55 -15.48
CA GLY A 277 -6.56 7.29 -15.61
C GLY A 277 -6.99 6.07 -14.76
N ALA A 278 -7.53 5.03 -15.42
CA ALA A 278 -7.96 3.79 -14.76
C ALA A 278 -6.84 2.75 -14.56
N LYS A 279 -5.60 3.03 -15.01
CA LYS A 279 -4.47 2.10 -14.93
C LYS A 279 -3.62 2.46 -13.72
N ALA A 280 -3.17 1.43 -13.00
CA ALA A 280 -2.22 1.55 -11.92
C ALA A 280 -1.02 0.63 -12.20
N GLU A 281 0.15 1.23 -12.43
CA GLU A 281 1.43 0.52 -12.56
C GLU A 281 2.18 0.55 -11.23
N ARG A 282 2.94 -0.49 -10.94
CA ARG A 282 3.64 -0.66 -9.65
C ARG A 282 5.13 -0.80 -9.86
N ILE A 283 5.90 -0.10 -9.02
CA ILE A 283 7.35 -0.20 -8.94
C ILE A 283 7.69 -0.63 -7.52
N GLU A 284 8.27 -1.83 -7.38
CA GLU A 284 8.62 -2.40 -6.08
C GLU A 284 10.05 -1.99 -5.68
N HIS A 285 10.21 -1.54 -4.45
CA HIS A 285 11.48 -1.16 -3.85
C HIS A 285 11.82 -2.07 -2.67
N GLY A 286 13.06 -2.55 -2.61
CA GLY A 286 13.59 -3.23 -1.44
C GLY A 286 14.14 -2.23 -0.42
N VAL A 287 14.10 -2.58 0.87
CA VAL A 287 14.92 -1.90 1.88
C VAL A 287 16.36 -2.33 1.67
N SER A 288 17.27 -1.38 1.54
CA SER A 288 18.70 -1.64 1.39
C SER A 288 19.48 -1.31 2.68
N ALA A 289 20.60 -1.98 2.87
CA ALA A 289 21.63 -1.47 3.76
C ALA A 289 22.15 -0.16 3.16
N ALA A 290 22.20 0.90 3.96
CA ALA A 290 22.78 2.18 3.56
C ALA A 290 24.30 2.02 3.31
#